data_ed60b169f5cf2c5a5c0f8282434f461a
#
_entry.id   ed60b169f5cf2c5a5c0f8282434f461a
#
_cell.length_a   1.000
_cell.length_b   1.000
_cell.length_c   1.000
_cell.angle_alpha   90.00
_cell.angle_beta   90.00
_cell.angle_gamma   90.00
#
_symmetry.space_group_name_H-M   'P 1'
#
loop_
_entity.id
_entity.type
_entity.pdbx_description
1 polymer ?
#
loop_
_entity_poly.entity_id
_entity_poly.type
_entity_poly.pdbx_seq_one_letter_code
_entity_poly.pdbx_strand_id
1 'polypeptide(L)'
;MDTDMRRPNVHVQFNLHNRIGLSDLVRGKLTIKEVVRSIPEVSNMDIITSGSLPPNPAELLASERMRNLLEELKKSYDVIVLDSPPLIVSDSQILATRVEGVLYVIVPGSTRIESAKRPLEELERINAHLLGVVMNRIPHNRSYYYGGYDYYSPYSSRDKYRHSYGSEESTEVALTEQKGNKVLHH
;
A
#
# COMPACT_ATOMS: atom_id res chain seq x y z
N MET A 1 -10.42 -0.64 -2.90
CA MET A 1 -10.64 -1.04 -1.48
C MET A 1 -9.30 -1.12 -0.77
N ASP A 2 -9.17 -0.50 0.40
CA ASP A 2 -7.95 -0.53 1.22
C ASP A 2 -7.93 -1.81 2.07
N THR A 3 -7.05 -2.74 1.74
CA THR A 3 -6.87 -4.02 2.45
C THR A 3 -5.62 -4.03 3.33
N ASP A 4 -4.82 -2.95 3.32
CA ASP A 4 -3.74 -2.78 4.29
C ASP A 4 -4.29 -2.33 5.64
N MET A 5 -4.76 -3.29 6.42
CA MET A 5 -5.27 -3.04 7.77
C MET A 5 -4.17 -2.82 8.80
N ARG A 6 -2.88 -2.79 8.38
CA ARG A 6 -1.74 -2.50 9.26
C ARG A 6 -1.28 -1.06 9.14
N ARG A 7 -1.19 -0.57 7.90
CA ARG A 7 -0.78 0.81 7.57
C ARG A 7 -1.64 1.38 6.46
N PRO A 8 -2.95 1.57 6.72
CA PRO A 8 -3.89 2.03 5.70
C PRO A 8 -3.52 3.44 5.22
N ASN A 9 -3.65 3.67 3.92
CA ASN A 9 -3.28 4.96 3.33
C ASN A 9 -4.28 5.47 2.28
N VAL A 10 -5.18 4.65 1.77
CA VAL A 10 -6.16 5.06 0.75
C VAL A 10 -7.01 6.23 1.26
N HIS A 11 -7.45 6.20 2.51
CA HIS A 11 -8.24 7.29 3.10
C HIS A 11 -7.50 8.64 3.08
N VAL A 12 -6.18 8.64 3.26
CA VAL A 12 -5.35 9.87 3.21
C VAL A 12 -5.30 10.41 1.77
N GLN A 13 -5.10 9.52 0.78
CA GLN A 13 -5.00 9.91 -0.63
C GLN A 13 -6.28 10.55 -1.17
N PHE A 14 -7.43 10.11 -0.66
CA PHE A 14 -8.75 10.58 -1.10
C PHE A 14 -9.43 11.52 -0.08
N ASN A 15 -8.70 11.97 0.94
CA ASN A 15 -9.21 12.85 2.00
C ASN A 15 -10.51 12.34 2.65
N LEU A 16 -10.56 11.02 2.93
CA LEU A 16 -11.69 10.34 3.54
C LEU A 16 -11.44 10.05 5.03
N HIS A 17 -12.52 9.86 5.79
CA HIS A 17 -12.40 9.34 7.15
C HIS A 17 -12.18 7.82 7.14
N ASN A 18 -11.36 7.32 8.09
CA ASN A 18 -11.07 5.90 8.25
C ASN A 18 -11.64 5.30 9.54
N ARG A 19 -12.76 5.86 10.04
CA ARG A 19 -13.38 5.36 11.27
C ARG A 19 -14.14 4.06 11.07
N ILE A 20 -14.76 3.91 9.90
CA ILE A 20 -15.52 2.73 9.48
C ILE A 20 -15.02 2.30 8.10
N GLY A 21 -15.04 1.00 7.80
CA GLY A 21 -14.54 0.48 6.54
C GLY A 21 -14.56 -1.04 6.45
N LEU A 22 -13.61 -1.60 5.72
CA LEU A 22 -13.49 -3.02 5.43
C LEU A 22 -13.49 -3.89 6.70
N SER A 23 -12.76 -3.48 7.73
CA SER A 23 -12.69 -4.23 8.99
C SER A 23 -14.06 -4.39 9.66
N ASP A 24 -14.95 -3.42 9.52
CA ASP A 24 -16.30 -3.47 10.08
C ASP A 24 -17.25 -4.32 9.23
N LEU A 25 -17.08 -4.27 7.88
CA LEU A 25 -17.79 -5.16 6.95
C LEU A 25 -17.47 -6.62 7.23
N VAL A 26 -16.18 -6.96 7.27
CA VAL A 26 -15.75 -8.35 7.47
C VAL A 26 -16.14 -8.88 8.85
N ARG A 27 -16.25 -8.00 9.85
CA ARG A 27 -16.80 -8.36 11.18
C ARG A 27 -18.32 -8.48 11.20
N GLY A 28 -19.01 -8.05 10.13
CA GLY A 28 -20.46 -8.03 10.05
C GLY A 28 -21.13 -6.98 10.93
N LYS A 29 -20.44 -5.91 11.26
CA LYS A 29 -20.95 -4.78 12.04
C LYS A 29 -21.72 -3.78 11.20
N LEU A 30 -21.33 -3.64 9.92
CA LEU A 30 -21.88 -2.69 8.97
C LEU A 30 -22.16 -3.37 7.63
N THR A 31 -23.00 -2.74 6.83
CA THR A 31 -23.33 -3.14 5.46
C THR A 31 -22.45 -2.39 4.44
N ILE A 32 -22.36 -2.89 3.20
CA ILE A 32 -21.63 -2.24 2.12
C ILE A 32 -22.08 -0.78 1.94
N LYS A 33 -23.40 -0.52 1.95
CA LYS A 33 -23.97 0.82 1.77
C LYS A 33 -23.52 1.83 2.82
N GLU A 34 -23.21 1.38 4.03
CA GLU A 34 -22.78 2.25 5.13
C GLU A 34 -21.30 2.65 5.01
N VAL A 35 -20.47 1.83 4.36
CA VAL A 35 -19.01 2.05 4.30
C VAL A 35 -18.50 2.53 2.95
N VAL A 36 -19.23 2.26 1.86
CA VAL A 36 -18.85 2.72 0.51
C VAL A 36 -18.89 4.26 0.46
N ARG A 37 -17.91 4.84 -0.19
CA ARG A 37 -17.78 6.28 -0.46
C ARG A 37 -17.54 6.51 -1.93
N SER A 38 -18.50 7.13 -2.62
CA SER A 38 -18.34 7.57 -4.00
C SER A 38 -17.42 8.79 -4.06
N ILE A 39 -16.60 8.86 -5.11
CA ILE A 39 -15.65 9.95 -5.33
C ILE A 39 -16.21 10.87 -6.42
N PRO A 40 -16.64 12.09 -6.07
CA PRO A 40 -17.30 13.00 -7.01
C PRO A 40 -16.43 13.35 -8.21
N GLU A 41 -15.11 13.42 -8.03
CA GLU A 41 -14.14 13.79 -9.05
C GLU A 41 -13.87 12.67 -10.08
N VAL A 42 -14.28 11.45 -9.78
CA VAL A 42 -14.09 10.28 -10.66
C VAL A 42 -15.40 9.52 -10.79
N SER A 43 -16.03 9.66 -11.94
CA SER A 43 -17.29 8.95 -12.22
C SER A 43 -17.11 7.44 -12.14
N ASN A 44 -18.09 6.75 -11.58
CA ASN A 44 -18.11 5.29 -11.41
C ASN A 44 -16.99 4.73 -10.53
N MET A 45 -16.47 5.51 -9.59
CA MET A 45 -15.47 5.08 -8.63
C MET A 45 -15.99 5.17 -7.21
N ASP A 46 -15.99 4.04 -6.53
CA ASP A 46 -16.29 3.92 -5.13
C ASP A 46 -15.08 3.45 -4.33
N ILE A 47 -14.96 3.92 -3.09
CA ILE A 47 -13.88 3.56 -2.18
C ILE A 47 -14.44 2.92 -0.90
N ILE A 48 -13.81 1.84 -0.49
CA ILE A 48 -13.94 1.27 0.85
C ILE A 48 -12.58 1.44 1.54
N THR A 49 -12.52 2.25 2.58
CA THR A 49 -11.33 2.42 3.42
C THR A 49 -11.14 1.20 4.32
N SER A 50 -9.98 1.04 4.97
CA SER A 50 -9.73 -0.12 5.84
C SER A 50 -10.60 -0.16 7.10
N GLY A 51 -11.04 1.00 7.57
CA GLY A 51 -11.74 1.14 8.85
C GLY A 51 -10.79 1.10 10.05
N SER A 52 -11.33 0.80 11.23
CA SER A 52 -10.55 0.66 12.46
C SER A 52 -9.57 -0.51 12.36
N LEU A 53 -8.33 -0.31 12.85
CA LEU A 53 -7.28 -1.34 12.79
C LEU A 53 -7.65 -2.55 13.66
N PRO A 54 -7.78 -3.75 13.07
CA PRO A 54 -8.06 -4.96 13.84
C PRO A 54 -6.78 -5.54 14.46
N PRO A 55 -6.87 -6.30 15.55
CA PRO A 55 -5.72 -6.99 16.14
C PRO A 55 -5.22 -8.16 15.27
N ASN A 56 -6.06 -8.70 14.39
CA ASN A 56 -5.81 -9.90 13.59
C ASN A 56 -6.16 -9.70 12.10
N PRO A 57 -5.44 -8.83 11.36
CA PRO A 57 -5.74 -8.53 9.95
C PRO A 57 -5.75 -9.77 9.05
N ALA A 58 -4.73 -10.62 9.16
CA ALA A 58 -4.60 -11.83 8.34
C ALA A 58 -5.80 -12.78 8.48
N GLU A 59 -6.30 -12.99 9.69
CA GLU A 59 -7.45 -13.85 9.93
C GLU A 59 -8.72 -13.27 9.30
N LEU A 60 -8.92 -11.94 9.42
CA LEU A 60 -10.05 -11.27 8.79
C LEU A 60 -10.01 -11.41 7.27
N LEU A 61 -8.85 -11.16 6.67
CA LEU A 61 -8.65 -11.29 5.24
C LEU A 61 -8.78 -12.75 4.75
N ALA A 62 -8.40 -13.73 5.60
CA ALA A 62 -8.56 -15.16 5.32
C ALA A 62 -10.00 -15.67 5.52
N SER A 63 -10.87 -14.91 6.15
CA SER A 63 -12.21 -15.37 6.57
C SER A 63 -13.14 -15.66 5.38
N GLU A 64 -14.14 -16.52 5.62
CA GLU A 64 -15.27 -16.75 4.70
C GLU A 64 -16.09 -15.47 4.47
N ARG A 65 -16.18 -14.60 5.46
CA ARG A 65 -16.89 -13.32 5.32
C ARG A 65 -16.21 -12.40 4.31
N MET A 66 -14.87 -12.36 4.29
CA MET A 66 -14.13 -11.62 3.27
C MET A 66 -14.37 -12.20 1.88
N ARG A 67 -14.39 -13.53 1.73
CA ARG A 67 -14.71 -14.19 0.47
C ARG A 67 -16.12 -13.83 -0.02
N ASN A 68 -17.12 -13.94 0.85
CA ASN A 68 -18.49 -13.63 0.52
C ASN A 68 -18.68 -12.15 0.17
N LEU A 69 -17.96 -11.24 0.85
CA LEU A 69 -17.95 -9.82 0.54
C LEU A 69 -17.43 -9.57 -0.88
N LEU A 70 -16.31 -10.20 -1.27
CA LEU A 70 -15.78 -10.06 -2.63
C LEU A 70 -16.78 -10.58 -3.68
N GLU A 71 -17.41 -11.73 -3.44
CA GLU A 71 -18.46 -12.28 -4.35
C GLU A 71 -19.71 -11.37 -4.42
N GLU A 72 -20.05 -10.68 -3.34
CA GLU A 72 -21.14 -9.71 -3.35
C GLU A 72 -20.77 -8.46 -4.14
N LEU A 73 -19.56 -7.94 -3.96
CA LEU A 73 -19.07 -6.76 -4.69
C LEU A 73 -18.96 -7.03 -6.20
N LYS A 74 -18.57 -8.23 -6.62
CA LYS A 74 -18.52 -8.65 -8.05
C LYS A 74 -19.88 -8.54 -8.77
N LYS A 75 -20.99 -8.54 -8.05
CA LYS A 75 -22.32 -8.36 -8.64
C LYS A 75 -22.61 -6.90 -9.01
N SER A 76 -21.88 -5.96 -8.43
CA SER A 76 -22.15 -4.52 -8.55
C SER A 76 -21.03 -3.74 -9.21
N TYR A 77 -19.82 -4.32 -9.32
CA TYR A 77 -18.64 -3.65 -9.84
C TYR A 77 -17.96 -4.49 -10.92
N ASP A 78 -17.63 -3.88 -12.05
CA ASP A 78 -16.91 -4.52 -13.16
C ASP A 78 -15.45 -4.83 -12.78
N VAL A 79 -14.85 -3.96 -11.94
CA VAL A 79 -13.47 -4.10 -11.48
C VAL A 79 -13.38 -3.79 -9.98
N ILE A 80 -12.71 -4.65 -9.24
CA ILE A 80 -12.41 -4.47 -7.82
C ILE A 80 -10.91 -4.45 -7.64
N VAL A 81 -10.37 -3.29 -7.21
CA VAL A 81 -8.94 -3.13 -6.91
C VAL A 81 -8.71 -3.22 -5.42
N LEU A 82 -7.85 -4.14 -4.98
CA LEU A 82 -7.41 -4.30 -3.60
C LEU A 82 -6.04 -3.63 -3.43
N ASP A 83 -5.97 -2.57 -2.65
CA ASP A 83 -4.70 -1.98 -2.21
C ASP A 83 -4.18 -2.80 -1.02
N SER A 84 -3.05 -3.49 -1.22
CA SER A 84 -2.52 -4.48 -0.28
C SER A 84 -1.21 -4.04 0.37
N PRO A 85 -0.89 -4.53 1.56
CA PRO A 85 0.46 -4.34 2.11
C PRO A 85 1.52 -4.98 1.22
N PRO A 86 2.83 -4.71 1.46
CA PRO A 86 3.91 -5.32 0.69
C PRO A 86 3.86 -6.86 0.70
N LEU A 87 4.25 -7.50 -0.41
CA LEU A 87 4.20 -8.97 -0.59
C LEU A 87 5.00 -9.79 0.44
N ILE A 88 5.89 -9.16 1.20
CA ILE A 88 6.59 -9.79 2.32
C ILE A 88 5.67 -10.06 3.53
N VAL A 89 4.51 -9.43 3.56
CA VAL A 89 3.50 -9.61 4.62
C VAL A 89 2.53 -10.72 4.21
N SER A 90 2.20 -11.62 5.12
CA SER A 90 1.30 -12.75 4.89
C SER A 90 -0.09 -12.33 4.38
N ASP A 91 -0.54 -11.15 4.79
CA ASP A 91 -1.83 -10.57 4.38
C ASP A 91 -1.96 -10.49 2.86
N SER A 92 -0.89 -10.05 2.17
CA SER A 92 -0.86 -9.95 0.70
C SER A 92 -0.87 -11.31 0.01
N GLN A 93 -0.22 -12.30 0.61
CA GLN A 93 -0.24 -13.67 0.08
C GLN A 93 -1.65 -14.29 0.19
N ILE A 94 -2.35 -14.04 1.30
CA ILE A 94 -3.75 -14.44 1.47
C ILE A 94 -4.62 -13.79 0.38
N LEU A 95 -4.48 -12.47 0.18
CA LEU A 95 -5.25 -11.74 -0.83
C LEU A 95 -4.95 -12.24 -2.25
N ALA A 96 -3.68 -12.53 -2.57
CA ALA A 96 -3.27 -13.01 -3.88
C ALA A 96 -3.94 -14.33 -4.29
N THR A 97 -4.36 -15.17 -3.33
CA THR A 97 -5.13 -16.39 -3.60
C THR A 97 -6.63 -16.17 -3.77
N ARG A 98 -7.12 -14.93 -3.60
CA ARG A 98 -8.55 -14.59 -3.60
C ARG A 98 -8.96 -13.66 -4.72
N VAL A 99 -8.01 -13.24 -5.55
CA VAL A 99 -8.21 -12.34 -6.69
C VAL A 99 -7.94 -13.03 -8.00
N GLU A 100 -8.51 -12.53 -9.08
CA GLU A 100 -8.29 -13.04 -10.44
C GLU A 100 -6.89 -12.72 -10.95
N GLY A 101 -6.20 -11.71 -10.39
CA GLY A 101 -4.86 -11.37 -10.79
C GLY A 101 -4.16 -10.38 -9.88
N VAL A 102 -2.85 -10.39 -9.92
CA VAL A 102 -1.96 -9.56 -9.11
C VAL A 102 -1.15 -8.65 -10.03
N LEU A 103 -1.16 -7.34 -9.74
CA LEU A 103 -0.20 -6.38 -10.29
C LEU A 103 0.89 -6.14 -9.27
N TYR A 104 2.14 -6.48 -9.60
CA TYR A 104 3.28 -6.26 -8.72
C TYR A 104 3.91 -4.90 -8.97
N VAL A 105 3.88 -4.02 -7.97
CA VAL A 105 4.43 -2.66 -8.10
C VAL A 105 5.82 -2.59 -7.50
N ILE A 106 6.80 -2.10 -8.28
CA ILE A 106 8.18 -1.88 -7.86
C ILE A 106 8.59 -0.42 -8.05
N VAL A 107 9.57 0.03 -7.24
CA VAL A 107 10.15 1.37 -7.35
C VAL A 107 11.61 1.23 -7.79
N PRO A 108 11.96 1.62 -9.04
CA PRO A 108 13.33 1.57 -9.54
C PRO A 108 14.29 2.36 -8.64
N GLY A 109 15.48 1.81 -8.39
CA GLY A 109 16.49 2.43 -7.55
C GLY A 109 16.29 2.26 -6.03
N SER A 110 15.07 1.91 -5.60
CA SER A 110 14.75 1.63 -4.20
C SER A 110 14.61 0.13 -3.93
N THR A 111 14.07 -0.62 -4.88
CA THR A 111 13.88 -2.07 -4.75
C THR A 111 15.10 -2.79 -5.30
N ARG A 112 15.84 -3.51 -4.46
CA ARG A 112 16.94 -4.38 -4.90
C ARG A 112 16.39 -5.55 -5.71
N ILE A 113 17.15 -6.01 -6.71
CA ILE A 113 16.72 -7.09 -7.62
C ILE A 113 16.36 -8.37 -6.85
N GLU A 114 17.18 -8.76 -5.88
CA GLU A 114 16.92 -9.94 -5.03
C GLU A 114 15.65 -9.76 -4.20
N SER A 115 15.41 -8.55 -3.69
CA SER A 115 14.20 -8.22 -2.93
C SER A 115 12.95 -8.19 -3.81
N ALA A 116 13.09 -7.98 -5.13
CA ALA A 116 11.99 -8.04 -6.08
C ALA A 116 11.68 -9.48 -6.53
N LYS A 117 12.70 -10.35 -6.64
CA LYS A 117 12.53 -11.74 -7.10
C LYS A 117 11.79 -12.61 -6.09
N ARG A 118 12.20 -12.54 -4.82
CA ARG A 118 11.62 -13.39 -3.77
C ARG A 118 10.09 -13.31 -3.66
N PRO A 119 9.45 -12.12 -3.67
CA PRO A 119 7.99 -12.04 -3.71
C PRO A 119 7.35 -12.68 -4.95
N LEU A 120 8.02 -12.65 -6.11
CA LEU A 120 7.52 -13.30 -7.32
C LEU A 120 7.55 -14.83 -7.18
N GLU A 121 8.63 -15.40 -6.64
CA GLU A 121 8.74 -16.82 -6.33
C GLU A 121 7.65 -17.28 -5.33
N GLU A 122 7.32 -16.43 -4.35
CA GLU A 122 6.22 -16.71 -3.41
C GLU A 122 4.85 -16.69 -4.11
N LEU A 123 4.60 -15.75 -5.04
CA LEU A 123 3.36 -15.73 -5.83
C LEU A 123 3.22 -16.99 -6.70
N GLU A 124 4.30 -17.43 -7.32
CA GLU A 124 4.33 -18.69 -8.08
C GLU A 124 4.02 -19.89 -7.17
N ARG A 125 4.65 -19.95 -5.99
CA ARG A 125 4.47 -21.06 -5.04
C ARG A 125 3.02 -21.20 -4.56
N ILE A 126 2.29 -20.11 -4.44
CA ILE A 126 0.87 -20.12 -4.06
C ILE A 126 -0.07 -20.16 -5.27
N ASN A 127 0.46 -20.35 -6.49
CA ASN A 127 -0.28 -20.33 -7.76
C ASN A 127 -1.10 -19.06 -7.97
N ALA A 128 -0.60 -17.90 -7.50
CA ALA A 128 -1.26 -16.63 -7.77
C ALA A 128 -1.04 -16.19 -9.22
N HIS A 129 -2.09 -15.69 -9.86
CA HIS A 129 -2.02 -15.23 -11.24
C HIS A 129 -1.37 -13.84 -11.33
N LEU A 130 -0.10 -13.77 -11.72
CA LEU A 130 0.60 -12.51 -11.95
C LEU A 130 0.21 -11.93 -13.31
N LEU A 131 -0.49 -10.80 -13.31
CA LEU A 131 -0.86 -10.04 -14.53
C LEU A 131 0.33 -9.30 -15.12
N GLY A 132 1.25 -8.83 -14.25
CA GLY A 132 2.42 -8.10 -14.67
C GLY A 132 3.08 -7.31 -13.55
N VAL A 133 4.15 -6.57 -13.93
CA VAL A 133 4.92 -5.72 -13.03
C VAL A 133 4.80 -4.27 -13.46
N VAL A 134 4.50 -3.39 -12.52
CA VAL A 134 4.41 -1.93 -12.74
C VAL A 134 5.60 -1.25 -12.09
N MET A 135 6.36 -0.49 -12.86
CA MET A 135 7.40 0.40 -12.34
C MET A 135 6.80 1.76 -11.98
N ASN A 136 6.83 2.10 -10.71
CA ASN A 136 6.31 3.37 -10.20
C ASN A 136 7.46 4.28 -9.75
N ARG A 137 7.24 5.59 -9.66
CA ARG A 137 8.24 6.60 -9.23
C ARG A 137 9.54 6.55 -10.04
N ILE A 138 9.43 6.38 -11.35
CA ILE A 138 10.60 6.39 -12.24
C ILE A 138 11.24 7.79 -12.18
N PRO A 139 12.54 7.92 -11.83
CA PRO A 139 13.22 9.21 -11.79
C PRO A 139 13.24 9.85 -13.18
N HIS A 140 12.82 11.12 -13.28
CA HIS A 140 12.84 11.86 -14.55
C HIS A 140 14.25 12.22 -15.05
N ASN A 141 15.30 11.93 -14.29
CA ASN A 141 16.68 12.17 -14.72
C ASN A 141 17.10 11.15 -15.80
N ARG A 142 16.95 11.57 -17.03
CA ARG A 142 17.13 10.82 -18.29
C ARG A 142 18.54 10.23 -18.52
N SER A 143 19.52 10.48 -17.65
CA SER A 143 20.94 10.16 -17.93
C SER A 143 21.37 8.75 -17.53
N TYR A 144 20.58 7.98 -16.80
CA TYR A 144 21.07 6.75 -16.18
C TYR A 144 20.46 5.43 -16.66
N TYR A 145 19.36 5.41 -17.44
CA TYR A 145 18.68 4.11 -17.65
C TYR A 145 18.37 3.70 -19.09
N TYR A 146 18.43 4.60 -20.09
CA TYR A 146 18.20 4.16 -21.48
C TYR A 146 19.02 5.01 -22.47
N GLY A 147 19.98 4.37 -23.13
CA GLY A 147 20.48 4.86 -24.42
C GLY A 147 19.33 4.93 -25.42
N GLY A 148 18.82 6.13 -25.64
CA GLY A 148 18.13 6.55 -26.83
C GLY A 148 16.75 6.01 -27.16
N TYR A 149 15.73 6.36 -26.41
CA TYR A 149 14.37 6.50 -26.95
C TYR A 149 13.64 7.64 -26.23
N ASP A 150 13.44 8.74 -26.94
CA ASP A 150 12.62 9.87 -26.51
C ASP A 150 11.14 9.47 -26.50
N TYR A 151 10.50 9.44 -25.33
CA TYR A 151 9.05 9.52 -25.22
C TYR A 151 8.65 10.80 -24.49
N TYR A 152 8.07 11.72 -25.23
CA TYR A 152 7.42 12.92 -24.73
C TYR A 152 6.35 12.59 -23.68
N SER A 153 6.47 13.16 -22.48
CA SER A 153 5.37 13.26 -21.53
C SER A 153 5.16 14.73 -21.15
N PRO A 154 3.98 15.32 -21.43
CA PRO A 154 3.73 16.76 -21.24
C PRO A 154 3.11 17.14 -19.88
N TYR A 155 3.44 16.45 -18.78
CA TYR A 155 2.96 16.83 -17.45
C TYR A 155 4.11 16.96 -16.45
N SER A 156 4.79 18.10 -16.50
CA SER A 156 5.63 18.58 -15.42
C SER A 156 4.93 19.75 -14.72
N SER A 157 4.29 19.51 -13.61
CA SER A 157 4.05 20.53 -12.57
C SER A 157 3.59 19.86 -11.29
N ARG A 158 4.49 19.69 -10.33
CA ARG A 158 4.38 20.15 -8.95
C ARG A 158 5.39 19.46 -8.05
N ASP A 159 6.58 20.06 -8.02
CA ASP A 159 7.46 19.99 -6.85
C ASP A 159 6.72 20.59 -5.65
N LYS A 160 6.23 19.73 -4.74
CA LYS A 160 5.86 20.16 -3.36
C LYS A 160 5.75 19.04 -2.32
N TYR A 161 6.38 17.88 -2.49
CA TYR A 161 6.42 16.88 -1.42
C TYR A 161 7.82 16.30 -1.25
N ARG A 162 8.76 17.15 -0.82
CA ARG A 162 10.14 16.71 -0.55
C ARG A 162 10.60 17.10 0.86
N HIS A 163 9.78 16.89 1.88
CA HIS A 163 10.23 16.94 3.27
C HIS A 163 9.22 16.25 4.17
N SER A 164 9.32 14.93 4.33
CA SER A 164 8.69 14.23 5.46
C SER A 164 9.17 12.81 5.76
N TYR A 165 10.27 12.34 5.17
CA TYR A 165 10.84 11.04 5.57
C TYR A 165 12.36 11.13 5.56
N GLY A 166 12.96 11.73 6.62
CA GLY A 166 14.41 11.78 6.74
C GLY A 166 14.91 12.69 7.84
N SER A 167 14.37 12.61 9.06
CA SER A 167 14.94 13.34 10.20
C SER A 167 14.55 12.81 11.58
N GLU A 168 14.43 11.52 11.80
CA GLU A 168 14.26 10.97 13.17
C GLU A 168 15.34 10.00 13.63
N GLU A 169 16.34 9.67 12.80
CA GLU A 169 17.43 8.76 13.25
C GLU A 169 18.76 9.44 13.58
N SER A 170 18.85 10.77 13.51
CA SER A 170 20.13 11.48 13.75
C SER A 170 20.18 12.26 15.05
N THR A 171 19.14 12.26 15.89
CA THR A 171 19.09 13.13 17.08
C THR A 171 19.35 12.37 18.40
N GLU A 172 19.40 11.06 18.41
CA GLU A 172 19.64 10.28 19.65
C GLU A 172 21.12 9.99 19.93
N VAL A 173 22.03 10.13 18.96
CA VAL A 173 23.46 9.87 19.16
C VAL A 173 24.22 11.13 19.65
N ALA A 174 23.68 12.32 19.49
CA ALA A 174 24.35 13.55 19.87
C ALA A 174 24.13 14.01 21.33
N LEU A 175 23.24 13.40 22.09
CA LEU A 175 22.95 13.77 23.48
C LEU A 175 23.66 12.93 24.55
N THR A 176 24.40 11.90 24.15
CA THR A 176 25.15 11.03 25.09
C THR A 176 26.62 11.44 25.26
N GLU A 177 27.17 12.29 24.39
CA GLU A 177 28.57 12.71 24.52
C GLU A 177 28.81 14.03 25.28
N GLN A 178 27.77 14.76 25.69
CA GLN A 178 27.94 16.02 26.45
C GLN A 178 27.76 15.91 27.95
N LYS A 179 27.56 14.73 28.54
CA LYS A 179 27.46 14.54 30.00
C LYS A 179 28.64 13.89 30.68
N GLY A 180 29.74 13.65 29.95
CA GLY A 180 30.91 12.93 30.46
C GLY A 180 32.10 13.77 30.87
N ASN A 181 32.06 15.12 30.83
CA ASN A 181 33.26 15.92 31.09
C ASN A 181 33.02 17.12 31.99
N LYS A 182 32.60 16.88 33.23
CA LYS A 182 32.67 17.85 34.31
C LYS A 182 32.63 17.17 35.69
N VAL A 183 33.75 16.61 36.12
CA VAL A 183 34.18 16.56 37.54
C VAL A 183 35.67 16.29 37.51
N LEU A 184 36.47 17.27 37.92
CA LEU A 184 37.59 17.18 38.83
C LEU A 184 38.46 18.44 38.64
N HIS A 185 38.33 19.39 39.55
CA HIS A 185 39.41 20.16 40.18
C HIS A 185 38.79 21.03 41.28
N HIS A 186 38.99 20.60 42.45
CA HIS A 186 39.40 21.15 43.75
C HIS A 186 38.87 20.27 44.89
#